data_ee33f49f701cbfaa40d892d5087cfd1e
#
_entry.id   ee33f49f701cbfaa40d892d5087cfd1e
#
_cell.length_a   1.000
_cell.length_b   1.000
_cell.length_c   1.000
_cell.angle_alpha   90.00
_cell.angle_beta   90.00
_cell.angle_gamma   90.00
#
_symmetry.space_group_name_H-M   'P 1'
#
loop_
_entity.id
_entity.type
_entity.pdbx_description
1 polymer ?
#
loop_
_entity_poly.entity_id
_entity_poly.type
_entity_poly.pdbx_seq_one_letter_code
_entity_poly.pdbx_strand_id
1 'polypeptide(L)'
;MGIIGGVLDDNIDFGKLKSAGLSDAQINNILQSSRETINVRTEEKDPYVEIHGLPSGSRYYKNPMGIPVRLKGMPLKVSDSITLEAMENSGDETLLDDIFRARIKGVEPGQILIGDETYIKAWLREQTFIRTPLIRSFECEKCLHFNESRIITSNDFIVYYLPDTITDPMPCKLPISGQEVKIRFMRRNDRVRIENHVRENDFMRKLNVVDTKIYEIASVMYAMSITDATEFIKSLDPTDFAVLNTFFLKMNFGFTEKAFIKCEKEECGYSSIVPIPFQPGYFLPKIGPDLSNQD
;
A
#
# COMPACT_ATOMS: atom_id res chain seq x y z
N MET A 1 -14.25 3.96 -21.68
CA MET A 1 -15.23 3.59 -22.70
C MET A 1 -16.19 2.68 -21.97
N GLY A 2 -17.24 3.09 -21.44
CA GLY A 2 -18.28 4.06 -21.77
C GLY A 2 -19.47 3.32 -22.28
N ILE A 3 -20.39 2.96 -21.36
CA ILE A 3 -21.83 2.91 -21.59
C ILE A 3 -22.25 2.26 -22.93
N ILE A 4 -22.54 0.98 -22.92
CA ILE A 4 -23.55 0.35 -23.75
C ILE A 4 -24.30 -0.68 -22.90
N GLY A 5 -25.12 -0.22 -22.02
CA GLY A 5 -26.12 -1.00 -21.33
C GLY A 5 -27.36 -0.13 -21.26
N GLY A 6 -28.25 -0.23 -22.24
CA GLY A 6 -29.50 0.47 -22.14
C GLY A 6 -30.07 1.08 -23.42
N VAL A 7 -29.58 0.71 -24.60
CA VAL A 7 -30.06 1.35 -25.84
C VAL A 7 -30.32 0.30 -26.94
N LEU A 8 -30.91 -0.84 -26.64
CA LEU A 8 -31.30 -1.78 -27.68
C LEU A 8 -32.82 -2.08 -27.71
N ASP A 9 -33.62 -1.61 -26.73
CA ASP A 9 -35.07 -1.87 -26.73
C ASP A 9 -35.89 -0.80 -27.45
N ASP A 10 -35.35 0.41 -27.67
CA ASP A 10 -36.19 1.51 -28.24
C ASP A 10 -35.99 1.77 -29.74
N ASN A 11 -35.13 1.01 -30.43
CA ASN A 11 -34.80 1.30 -31.84
C ASN A 11 -34.99 0.13 -32.83
N ILE A 12 -35.62 -0.95 -32.42
CA ILE A 12 -35.96 -2.00 -33.38
C ILE A 12 -37.29 -1.63 -34.07
N ASP A 13 -37.18 -1.09 -35.29
CA ASP A 13 -38.33 -0.75 -36.13
C ASP A 13 -38.95 -2.03 -36.67
N PHE A 14 -39.94 -2.57 -35.95
CA PHE A 14 -40.71 -3.77 -36.31
C PHE A 14 -41.39 -3.65 -37.69
N GLY A 15 -41.71 -2.42 -38.08
CA GLY A 15 -42.28 -2.15 -39.40
C GLY A 15 -41.30 -2.46 -40.52
N LYS A 16 -40.05 -2.12 -40.35
CA LYS A 16 -38.97 -2.41 -41.31
C LYS A 16 -38.67 -3.91 -41.41
N LEU A 17 -38.69 -4.65 -40.28
CA LEU A 17 -38.47 -6.09 -40.29
C LEU A 17 -39.58 -6.84 -41.02
N LYS A 18 -40.84 -6.44 -40.84
CA LYS A 18 -42.00 -7.00 -41.59
C LYS A 18 -41.96 -6.63 -43.07
N SER A 19 -41.59 -5.42 -43.42
CA SER A 19 -41.43 -5.00 -44.79
C SER A 19 -40.26 -5.69 -45.53
N ALA A 20 -39.28 -6.23 -44.78
CA ALA A 20 -38.20 -7.06 -45.29
C ALA A 20 -38.59 -8.55 -45.45
N GLY A 21 -39.87 -8.92 -45.25
CA GLY A 21 -40.42 -10.25 -45.49
C GLY A 21 -40.17 -11.25 -44.35
N LEU A 22 -39.77 -10.79 -43.16
CA LEU A 22 -39.62 -11.64 -42.00
C LEU A 22 -40.97 -11.96 -41.36
N SER A 23 -41.21 -13.24 -41.05
CA SER A 23 -42.40 -13.68 -40.33
C SER A 23 -42.31 -13.30 -38.84
N ASP A 24 -43.48 -13.18 -38.17
CA ASP A 24 -43.54 -12.89 -36.74
C ASP A 24 -42.77 -13.92 -35.90
N ALA A 25 -42.72 -15.18 -36.34
CA ALA A 25 -41.93 -16.22 -35.69
C ALA A 25 -40.42 -15.98 -35.81
N GLN A 26 -39.91 -15.51 -36.95
CA GLN A 26 -38.53 -15.17 -37.17
C GLN A 26 -38.10 -13.92 -36.38
N ILE A 27 -38.99 -12.93 -36.31
CA ILE A 27 -38.78 -11.73 -35.50
C ILE A 27 -38.68 -12.09 -34.02
N ASN A 28 -39.61 -12.94 -33.53
CA ASN A 28 -39.57 -13.40 -32.14
C ASN A 28 -38.32 -14.22 -31.82
N ASN A 29 -37.84 -15.08 -32.73
CA ASN A 29 -36.59 -15.82 -32.54
C ASN A 29 -35.35 -14.88 -32.49
N ILE A 30 -35.33 -13.84 -33.32
CA ILE A 30 -34.25 -12.82 -33.29
C ILE A 30 -34.29 -12.07 -31.96
N LEU A 31 -35.44 -11.69 -31.47
CA LEU A 31 -35.61 -11.03 -30.20
C LEU A 31 -35.23 -11.92 -29.00
N GLN A 32 -35.60 -13.20 -29.09
CA GLN A 32 -35.28 -14.16 -28.03
C GLN A 32 -33.77 -14.47 -28.00
N SER A 33 -33.16 -14.68 -29.17
CA SER A 33 -31.70 -14.85 -29.25
C SER A 33 -30.93 -13.58 -28.83
N SER A 34 -31.41 -12.40 -29.12
CA SER A 34 -30.86 -11.14 -28.64
C SER A 34 -30.99 -11.00 -27.12
N ARG A 35 -32.14 -11.40 -26.55
CA ARG A 35 -32.35 -11.43 -25.08
C ARG A 35 -31.49 -12.48 -24.38
N GLU A 36 -31.28 -13.64 -24.97
CA GLU A 36 -30.38 -14.67 -24.45
C GLU A 36 -28.91 -14.23 -24.50
N THR A 37 -28.53 -13.49 -25.55
CA THR A 37 -27.19 -12.91 -25.68
C THR A 37 -26.94 -11.77 -24.68
N ILE A 38 -27.98 -11.01 -24.31
CA ILE A 38 -27.89 -9.93 -23.30
C ILE A 38 -27.93 -10.50 -21.88
N ASN A 39 -28.50 -11.70 -21.67
CA ASN A 39 -28.48 -12.40 -20.38
C ASN A 39 -27.17 -13.20 -20.09
N VAL A 40 -26.19 -13.18 -20.96
CA VAL A 40 -24.82 -13.42 -20.53
C VAL A 40 -24.46 -12.22 -19.66
N ARG A 41 -24.85 -12.29 -18.38
CA ARG A 41 -24.20 -11.52 -17.33
C ARG A 41 -22.72 -11.69 -17.57
N THR A 42 -22.10 -10.68 -18.14
CA THR A 42 -20.69 -10.43 -17.89
C THR A 42 -20.63 -10.33 -16.37
N GLU A 43 -20.25 -11.39 -15.70
CA GLU A 43 -19.80 -11.29 -14.31
C GLU A 43 -18.80 -10.16 -14.34
N GLU A 44 -19.19 -9.00 -13.80
CA GLU A 44 -18.24 -7.89 -13.64
C GLU A 44 -17.11 -8.46 -12.80
N LYS A 45 -16.05 -8.82 -13.49
CA LYS A 45 -14.88 -9.42 -12.85
C LYS A 45 -14.43 -8.43 -11.79
N ASP A 46 -14.51 -8.83 -10.52
CA ASP A 46 -14.08 -7.98 -9.40
C ASP A 46 -12.75 -7.31 -9.79
N PRO A 47 -12.69 -5.98 -9.92
CA PRO A 47 -11.48 -5.29 -10.36
C PRO A 47 -10.37 -5.35 -9.31
N TYR A 48 -10.70 -5.87 -8.11
CA TYR A 48 -9.75 -5.98 -7.01
C TYR A 48 -9.01 -7.31 -7.05
N VAL A 49 -7.68 -7.22 -7.03
CA VAL A 49 -6.74 -8.35 -7.04
C VAL A 49 -6.12 -8.48 -5.66
N GLU A 50 -5.85 -9.71 -5.21
CA GLU A 50 -5.17 -9.95 -3.94
C GLU A 50 -3.76 -9.35 -3.94
N ILE A 51 -3.42 -8.65 -2.85
CA ILE A 51 -2.09 -8.11 -2.63
C ILE A 51 -1.23 -9.19 -2.01
N HIS A 52 -0.42 -9.84 -2.85
CA HIS A 52 0.50 -10.87 -2.39
C HIS A 52 1.81 -10.25 -1.87
N GLY A 53 2.50 -10.98 -0.99
CA GLY A 53 3.83 -10.57 -0.51
C GLY A 53 3.85 -9.44 0.50
N LEU A 54 2.71 -9.15 1.15
CA LEU A 54 2.68 -8.19 2.26
C LEU A 54 3.67 -8.58 3.35
N PRO A 55 4.47 -7.64 3.86
CA PRO A 55 5.45 -7.90 4.91
C PRO A 55 4.87 -8.55 6.17
N SER A 56 3.63 -8.21 6.55
CA SER A 56 2.90 -8.85 7.66
C SER A 56 2.34 -10.22 7.32
N GLY A 57 2.27 -10.61 6.05
CA GLY A 57 1.61 -11.83 5.58
C GLY A 57 0.08 -11.77 5.65
N SER A 58 -0.54 -10.61 5.78
CA SER A 58 -2.00 -10.36 5.89
C SER A 58 -2.71 -10.98 7.10
N ARG A 59 -2.03 -11.75 7.94
CA ARG A 59 -2.67 -12.52 9.05
C ARG A 59 -3.18 -11.65 10.19
N TYR A 60 -2.78 -10.38 10.26
CA TYR A 60 -3.19 -9.43 11.29
C TYR A 60 -4.41 -8.62 10.90
N TYR A 61 -4.84 -8.71 9.65
CA TYR A 61 -6.07 -8.08 9.19
C TYR A 61 -7.25 -9.02 9.45
N LYS A 62 -8.25 -8.52 10.17
CA LYS A 62 -9.42 -9.31 10.57
C LYS A 62 -10.69 -8.53 10.29
N ASN A 63 -11.73 -9.23 9.87
CA ASN A 63 -13.06 -8.65 9.80
C ASN A 63 -13.65 -8.43 11.22
N PRO A 64 -14.82 -7.78 11.35
CA PRO A 64 -15.47 -7.57 12.66
C PRO A 64 -15.75 -8.86 13.45
N MET A 65 -15.80 -10.02 12.78
CA MET A 65 -15.97 -11.33 13.41
C MET A 65 -14.64 -11.98 13.82
N GLY A 66 -13.50 -11.29 13.66
CA GLY A 66 -12.17 -11.79 13.99
C GLY A 66 -11.57 -12.78 12.99
N ILE A 67 -12.21 -12.97 11.83
CA ILE A 67 -11.74 -13.87 10.78
C ILE A 67 -10.67 -13.16 9.97
N PRO A 68 -9.49 -13.80 9.70
CA PRO A 68 -8.45 -13.22 8.87
C PRO A 68 -8.97 -12.85 7.48
N VAL A 69 -8.58 -11.68 6.98
CA VAL A 69 -8.96 -11.15 5.68
C VAL A 69 -7.70 -10.88 4.86
N ARG A 70 -7.72 -11.30 3.60
CA ARG A 70 -6.68 -10.94 2.64
C ARG A 70 -6.98 -9.58 2.04
N LEU A 71 -5.97 -8.73 2.00
CA LEU A 71 -6.11 -7.44 1.37
C LEU A 71 -6.16 -7.59 -0.14
N LYS A 72 -7.05 -6.83 -0.75
CA LYS A 72 -7.17 -6.72 -2.19
C LYS A 72 -6.99 -5.27 -2.61
N GLY A 73 -6.36 -5.06 -3.74
CA GLY A 73 -6.16 -3.74 -4.32
C GLY A 73 -6.58 -3.67 -5.78
N MET A 74 -6.82 -2.46 -6.26
CA MET A 74 -7.03 -2.20 -7.68
C MET A 74 -6.13 -1.05 -8.14
N PRO A 75 -5.76 -0.99 -9.45
CA PRO A 75 -4.90 0.06 -9.98
C PRO A 75 -5.40 1.47 -9.65
N LEU A 76 -4.47 2.40 -9.54
CA LEU A 76 -4.76 3.82 -9.33
C LEU A 76 -5.47 4.41 -10.56
N LYS A 77 -6.31 5.41 -10.34
CA LYS A 77 -6.75 6.33 -11.42
C LYS A 77 -5.70 7.43 -11.60
N VAL A 78 -5.83 8.16 -12.71
CA VAL A 78 -4.97 9.34 -12.96
C VAL A 78 -5.05 10.34 -11.81
N SER A 79 -6.26 10.60 -11.30
CA SER A 79 -6.47 11.49 -10.14
C SER A 79 -5.72 11.04 -8.90
N ASP A 80 -5.71 9.73 -8.61
CA ASP A 80 -5.02 9.19 -7.44
C ASP A 80 -3.51 9.34 -7.58
N SER A 81 -2.98 9.08 -8.78
CA SER A 81 -1.54 9.26 -9.07
C SER A 81 -1.10 10.71 -8.90
N ILE A 82 -1.92 11.68 -9.37
CA ILE A 82 -1.67 13.11 -9.16
C ILE A 82 -1.71 13.46 -7.68
N THR A 83 -2.67 12.90 -6.93
CA THR A 83 -2.82 13.15 -5.49
C THR A 83 -1.62 12.58 -4.73
N LEU A 84 -1.18 11.35 -5.03
CA LEU A 84 0.01 10.76 -4.41
C LEU A 84 1.28 11.56 -4.71
N GLU A 85 1.42 12.03 -5.94
CA GLU A 85 2.54 12.89 -6.33
C GLU A 85 2.53 14.22 -5.56
N ALA A 86 1.36 14.83 -5.40
CA ALA A 86 1.19 16.06 -4.62
C ALA A 86 1.47 15.83 -3.13
N MET A 87 1.08 14.69 -2.59
CA MET A 87 1.32 14.30 -1.20
C MET A 87 2.82 14.13 -0.92
N GLU A 88 3.56 13.42 -1.78
CA GLU A 88 5.01 13.26 -1.63
C GLU A 88 5.76 14.62 -1.68
N ASN A 89 5.21 15.60 -2.39
CA ASN A 89 5.76 16.95 -2.44
C ASN A 89 5.41 17.79 -1.20
N SER A 90 4.23 17.60 -0.63
CA SER A 90 3.70 18.43 0.48
C SER A 90 3.89 17.81 1.86
N GLY A 91 4.08 16.50 1.93
CA GLY A 91 4.09 15.74 3.19
C GLY A 91 2.70 15.63 3.86
N ASP A 92 1.61 15.89 3.12
CA ASP A 92 0.25 15.76 3.64
C ASP A 92 -0.27 14.32 3.48
N GLU A 93 -0.10 13.54 4.52
CA GLU A 93 -0.48 12.12 4.58
C GLU A 93 -2.00 11.88 4.64
N THR A 94 -2.81 12.92 4.87
CA THR A 94 -4.28 12.73 5.01
C THR A 94 -4.93 12.30 3.70
N LEU A 95 -4.37 12.73 2.57
CA LEU A 95 -4.84 12.38 1.23
C LEU A 95 -4.71 10.87 0.93
N LEU A 96 -3.77 10.19 1.59
CA LEU A 96 -3.55 8.75 1.38
C LEU A 96 -4.72 7.91 1.89
N ASP A 97 -5.43 8.36 2.93
CA ASP A 97 -6.59 7.62 3.46
C ASP A 97 -7.72 7.50 2.44
N ASP A 98 -7.97 8.55 1.66
CA ASP A 98 -9.00 8.53 0.63
C ASP A 98 -8.62 7.60 -0.52
N ILE A 99 -7.34 7.60 -0.91
CA ILE A 99 -6.83 6.69 -1.93
C ILE A 99 -6.94 5.24 -1.44
N PHE A 100 -6.50 4.93 -0.22
CA PHE A 100 -6.60 3.58 0.33
C PHE A 100 -8.05 3.14 0.46
N ARG A 101 -8.96 4.00 0.92
CA ARG A 101 -10.40 3.69 0.98
C ARG A 101 -10.99 3.37 -0.38
N ALA A 102 -10.52 4.06 -1.43
CA ALA A 102 -11.00 3.87 -2.79
C ALA A 102 -10.35 2.67 -3.51
N ARG A 103 -9.11 2.30 -3.14
CA ARG A 103 -8.29 1.33 -3.88
C ARG A 103 -8.00 0.03 -3.15
N ILE A 104 -8.17 -0.01 -1.84
CA ILE A 104 -7.88 -1.19 -1.02
C ILE A 104 -9.16 -1.69 -0.38
N LYS A 105 -9.35 -3.02 -0.41
CA LYS A 105 -10.44 -3.73 0.28
C LYS A 105 -9.85 -4.67 1.34
N GLY A 106 -10.64 -4.89 2.39
CA GLY A 106 -10.31 -5.84 3.47
C GLY A 106 -9.78 -5.18 4.73
N VAL A 107 -9.55 -3.86 4.71
CA VAL A 107 -9.10 -3.10 5.87
C VAL A 107 -9.54 -1.63 5.76
N GLU A 108 -9.86 -1.01 6.88
CA GLU A 108 -9.99 0.45 6.96
C GLU A 108 -8.61 1.10 6.87
N PRO A 109 -8.44 2.22 6.15
CA PRO A 109 -7.13 2.87 5.92
C PRO A 109 -6.31 3.05 7.19
N GLY A 110 -6.91 3.58 8.24
CA GLY A 110 -6.25 3.82 9.52
C GLY A 110 -5.81 2.55 10.25
N GLN A 111 -6.28 1.37 9.86
CA GLN A 111 -5.90 0.08 10.42
C GLN A 111 -4.79 -0.62 9.64
N ILE A 112 -4.33 -0.04 8.53
CA ILE A 112 -3.18 -0.56 7.79
C ILE A 112 -1.94 -0.49 8.69
N LEU A 113 -1.20 -1.59 8.75
CA LEU A 113 0.05 -1.66 9.49
C LEU A 113 1.12 -0.82 8.79
N ILE A 114 1.88 -0.06 9.57
CA ILE A 114 2.91 0.84 9.00
C ILE A 114 3.92 0.07 8.16
N GLY A 115 4.29 -1.14 8.56
CA GLY A 115 5.20 -1.97 7.78
C GLY A 115 4.66 -2.43 6.42
N ASP A 116 3.34 -2.50 6.27
CA ASP A 116 2.70 -2.87 5.00
C ASP A 116 2.40 -1.65 4.11
N GLU A 117 2.26 -0.46 4.67
CA GLU A 117 1.83 0.75 3.96
C GLU A 117 2.71 1.07 2.75
N THR A 118 4.03 1.11 2.97
CA THR A 118 4.98 1.42 1.91
C THR A 118 4.97 0.35 0.81
N TYR A 119 4.80 -0.93 1.19
CA TYR A 119 4.65 -2.03 0.25
C TYR A 119 3.37 -1.87 -0.59
N ILE A 120 2.25 -1.53 0.03
CA ILE A 120 0.98 -1.30 -0.66
C ILE A 120 1.10 -0.15 -1.67
N LYS A 121 1.75 0.97 -1.30
CA LYS A 121 2.03 2.10 -2.21
C LYS A 121 2.82 1.63 -3.44
N ALA A 122 3.90 0.88 -3.23
CA ALA A 122 4.72 0.35 -4.31
C ALA A 122 3.94 -0.64 -5.20
N TRP A 123 3.15 -1.52 -4.61
CA TRP A 123 2.29 -2.46 -5.31
C TRP A 123 1.24 -1.73 -6.18
N LEU A 124 0.55 -0.72 -5.63
CA LEU A 124 -0.42 0.09 -6.38
C LEU A 124 0.22 0.74 -7.61
N ARG A 125 1.41 1.31 -7.45
CA ARG A 125 2.18 1.88 -8.57
C ARG A 125 2.48 0.83 -9.62
N GLU A 126 2.97 -0.33 -9.23
CA GLU A 126 3.32 -1.41 -10.14
C GLU A 126 2.11 -1.91 -10.93
N GLN A 127 0.97 -2.10 -10.27
CA GLN A 127 -0.27 -2.51 -10.93
C GLN A 127 -0.83 -1.43 -11.87
N THR A 128 -0.58 -0.17 -11.59
CA THR A 128 -1.03 0.95 -12.42
C THR A 128 -0.17 1.12 -13.67
N PHE A 129 1.14 1.01 -13.52
CA PHE A 129 2.11 1.30 -14.57
C PHE A 129 2.82 0.04 -15.09
N ILE A 130 2.06 -1.04 -15.32
CA ILE A 130 2.60 -2.32 -15.81
C ILE A 130 3.44 -2.13 -17.10
N ARG A 131 3.01 -1.22 -17.97
CA ARG A 131 3.70 -0.91 -19.24
C ARG A 131 4.84 0.10 -19.09
N THR A 132 4.95 0.72 -17.93
CA THR A 132 5.99 1.71 -17.62
C THR A 132 6.68 1.29 -16.33
N PRO A 133 7.56 0.29 -16.38
CA PRO A 133 8.25 -0.22 -15.21
C PRO A 133 9.08 0.89 -14.56
N LEU A 134 9.37 0.74 -13.29
CA LEU A 134 10.37 1.57 -12.64
C LEU A 134 11.73 1.14 -13.15
N ILE A 135 12.44 2.07 -13.78
CA ILE A 135 13.81 1.87 -14.23
C ILE A 135 14.73 2.69 -13.35
N ARG A 136 15.82 2.09 -12.90
CA ARG A 136 16.85 2.76 -12.11
C ARG A 136 18.22 2.57 -12.73
N SER A 137 18.87 3.69 -12.98
CA SER A 137 20.26 3.71 -13.44
C SER A 137 21.19 3.82 -12.24
N PHE A 138 22.28 3.06 -12.25
CA PHE A 138 23.31 3.11 -11.21
C PHE A 138 24.65 2.64 -11.75
N GLU A 139 25.71 3.13 -11.15
CA GLU A 139 27.08 2.68 -11.45
C GLU A 139 27.47 1.55 -10.49
N CYS A 140 27.99 0.45 -11.02
CA CYS A 140 28.43 -0.68 -10.23
C CYS A 140 29.68 -0.33 -9.43
N GLU A 141 29.63 -0.43 -8.12
CA GLU A 141 30.76 -0.12 -7.22
C GLU A 141 32.02 -0.94 -7.50
N LYS A 142 31.88 -2.15 -8.09
CA LYS A 142 33.00 -3.06 -8.35
C LYS A 142 33.68 -2.82 -9.69
N CYS A 143 32.92 -2.62 -10.78
CA CYS A 143 33.46 -2.58 -12.13
C CYS A 143 33.15 -1.28 -12.88
N LEU A 144 32.53 -0.33 -12.21
CA LEU A 144 32.13 1.00 -12.74
C LEU A 144 31.27 0.91 -14.00
N HIS A 145 30.65 -0.25 -14.25
CA HIS A 145 29.71 -0.43 -15.33
C HIS A 145 28.41 0.32 -15.00
N PHE A 146 27.94 1.13 -15.97
CA PHE A 146 26.64 1.79 -15.87
C PHE A 146 25.54 0.80 -16.18
N ASN A 147 24.62 0.61 -15.24
CA ASN A 147 23.50 -0.32 -15.35
C ASN A 147 22.20 0.46 -15.44
N GLU A 148 21.21 -0.11 -16.11
CA GLU A 148 19.85 0.42 -16.21
C GLU A 148 18.83 -0.69 -15.97
N SER A 149 18.57 -0.97 -14.71
CA SER A 149 17.77 -2.13 -14.32
C SER A 149 16.29 -1.77 -14.10
N ARG A 150 15.43 -2.67 -14.58
CA ARG A 150 14.01 -2.65 -14.25
C ARG A 150 13.81 -3.17 -12.81
N ILE A 151 13.08 -2.41 -12.00
CA ILE A 151 12.77 -2.75 -10.63
C ILE A 151 11.38 -3.35 -10.51
N ILE A 152 11.27 -4.50 -9.88
CA ILE A 152 10.03 -5.22 -9.60
C ILE A 152 9.82 -5.24 -8.07
N THR A 153 8.67 -4.72 -7.62
CA THR A 153 8.37 -4.54 -6.19
C THR A 153 8.56 -5.82 -5.38
N SER A 154 8.01 -6.93 -5.86
CA SER A 154 8.04 -8.20 -5.12
C SER A 154 9.40 -8.90 -5.08
N ASN A 155 10.31 -8.57 -6.01
CA ASN A 155 11.54 -9.34 -6.23
C ASN A 155 12.80 -8.58 -5.81
N ASP A 156 12.85 -7.28 -6.08
CA ASP A 156 14.09 -6.52 -6.01
C ASP A 156 14.20 -5.66 -4.75
N PHE A 157 13.07 -5.23 -4.18
CA PHE A 157 13.10 -4.47 -2.94
C PHE A 157 13.44 -5.33 -1.72
N ILE A 158 14.15 -4.73 -0.79
CA ILE A 158 14.46 -5.37 0.48
C ILE A 158 13.24 -5.28 1.39
N VAL A 159 12.67 -6.43 1.71
CA VAL A 159 11.48 -6.56 2.56
C VAL A 159 11.83 -7.35 3.82
N TYR A 160 11.54 -6.79 4.98
CA TYR A 160 11.65 -7.48 6.26
C TYR A 160 10.29 -8.06 6.64
N TYR A 161 10.14 -9.36 6.48
CA TYR A 161 8.91 -10.09 6.79
C TYR A 161 8.79 -10.38 8.27
N LEU A 162 7.55 -10.28 8.79
CA LEU A 162 7.27 -10.73 10.15
C LEU A 162 7.34 -12.27 10.22
N PRO A 163 8.10 -12.81 11.18
CA PRO A 163 8.09 -14.25 11.45
C PRO A 163 6.69 -14.75 11.84
N ASP A 164 6.37 -15.99 11.48
CA ASP A 164 5.06 -16.59 11.75
C ASP A 164 4.74 -16.76 13.23
N THR A 165 5.75 -16.77 14.07
CA THR A 165 5.64 -16.94 15.52
C THR A 165 5.22 -15.68 16.27
N ILE A 166 5.24 -14.51 15.60
CA ILE A 166 4.91 -13.24 16.24
C ILE A 166 3.39 -13.04 16.30
N THR A 167 2.90 -12.58 17.42
CA THR A 167 1.47 -12.28 17.66
C THR A 167 1.24 -10.77 17.80
N ASP A 168 0.02 -10.31 17.55
CA ASP A 168 -0.42 -8.94 17.80
C ASP A 168 -1.63 -8.96 18.75
N PRO A 169 -1.54 -8.45 19.96
CA PRO A 169 -0.37 -7.86 20.62
C PRO A 169 0.66 -8.89 21.10
N MET A 170 1.91 -8.45 21.22
CA MET A 170 3.03 -9.26 21.67
C MET A 170 3.36 -8.96 23.14
N PRO A 171 3.50 -9.96 24.04
CA PRO A 171 3.87 -9.75 25.42
C PRO A 171 5.36 -9.42 25.55
N CYS A 172 5.69 -8.44 26.38
CA CYS A 172 7.03 -8.04 26.76
C CYS A 172 7.17 -8.05 28.27
N LYS A 173 8.05 -8.89 28.81
CA LYS A 173 8.33 -8.97 30.24
C LYS A 173 9.48 -8.04 30.60
N LEU A 174 9.26 -7.13 31.54
CA LEU A 174 10.22 -6.18 32.04
C LEU A 174 11.04 -6.82 33.17
N PRO A 175 12.40 -6.82 33.08
CA PRO A 175 13.22 -7.64 33.99
C PRO A 175 13.31 -7.09 35.41
N ILE A 176 13.27 -5.78 35.62
CA ILE A 176 13.43 -5.17 36.95
C ILE A 176 12.12 -5.13 37.70
N SER A 177 11.06 -4.59 37.09
CA SER A 177 9.73 -4.53 37.71
C SER A 177 9.02 -5.88 37.74
N GLY A 178 9.42 -6.84 36.89
CA GLY A 178 8.74 -8.12 36.71
C GLY A 178 7.41 -8.01 35.99
N GLN A 179 6.98 -6.83 35.62
CA GLN A 179 5.70 -6.59 34.95
C GLN A 179 5.71 -7.13 33.52
N GLU A 180 4.55 -7.61 33.06
CA GLU A 180 4.32 -7.96 31.68
C GLU A 180 3.44 -6.90 31.01
N VAL A 181 3.98 -6.27 29.98
CA VAL A 181 3.24 -5.33 29.14
C VAL A 181 3.00 -5.95 27.77
N LYS A 182 1.97 -5.48 27.06
CA LYS A 182 1.67 -5.94 25.71
C LYS A 182 1.83 -4.78 24.73
N ILE A 183 2.54 -5.02 23.63
CA ILE A 183 2.75 -4.04 22.57
C ILE A 183 2.10 -4.57 21.31
N ARG A 184 1.32 -3.75 20.63
CA ARG A 184 0.73 -4.05 19.33
C ARG A 184 1.54 -3.39 18.19
N PHE A 185 1.36 -3.87 16.99
CA PHE A 185 1.95 -3.21 15.82
C PHE A 185 1.37 -1.82 15.63
N MET A 186 2.25 -0.91 15.20
CA MET A 186 1.85 0.45 14.84
C MET A 186 1.00 0.43 13.58
N ARG A 187 -0.09 1.17 13.62
CA ARG A 187 -1.02 1.36 12.53
C ARG A 187 -0.98 2.77 12.01
N ARG A 188 -1.51 2.98 10.83
CA ARG A 188 -1.54 4.30 10.20
C ARG A 188 -2.18 5.37 11.09
N ASN A 189 -3.30 5.07 11.75
CA ASN A 189 -3.92 5.99 12.70
C ASN A 189 -3.00 6.39 13.86
N ASP A 190 -2.12 5.51 14.29
CA ASP A 190 -1.16 5.83 15.35
C ASP A 190 -0.11 6.80 14.84
N ARG A 191 0.42 6.58 13.62
CA ARG A 191 1.38 7.48 13.00
C ARG A 191 0.79 8.87 12.82
N VAL A 192 -0.39 8.98 12.21
CA VAL A 192 -1.08 10.28 12.02
C VAL A 192 -1.27 11.01 13.36
N ARG A 193 -1.65 10.27 14.42
CA ARG A 193 -1.80 10.83 15.75
C ARG A 193 -0.48 11.30 16.35
N ILE A 194 0.61 10.54 16.16
CA ILE A 194 1.96 10.90 16.61
C ILE A 194 2.41 12.17 15.87
N GLU A 195 2.26 12.22 14.56
CA GLU A 195 2.65 13.37 13.74
C GLU A 195 1.88 14.64 14.13
N ASN A 196 0.58 14.52 14.36
CA ASN A 196 -0.23 15.66 14.84
C ASN A 196 0.24 16.12 16.22
N HIS A 197 0.48 15.18 17.15
CA HIS A 197 1.00 15.49 18.46
C HIS A 197 2.37 16.20 18.40
N VAL A 198 3.28 15.71 17.56
CA VAL A 198 4.60 16.33 17.35
C VAL A 198 4.41 17.74 16.78
N ARG A 199 3.60 17.89 15.73
CA ARG A 199 3.36 19.18 15.07
C ARG A 199 2.76 20.23 16.02
N GLU A 200 1.76 19.86 16.82
CA GLU A 200 1.14 20.74 17.80
C GLU A 200 2.11 21.19 18.88
N ASN A 201 2.99 20.32 19.32
CA ASN A 201 3.93 20.59 20.40
C ASN A 201 5.26 21.19 19.92
N ASP A 202 5.68 20.92 18.70
CA ASP A 202 6.87 21.52 18.09
C ASP A 202 6.64 23.02 17.86
N PHE A 203 5.44 23.42 17.39
CA PHE A 203 5.03 24.81 17.29
C PHE A 203 5.17 25.55 18.62
N MET A 204 4.92 24.87 19.75
CA MET A 204 5.04 25.39 21.10
C MET A 204 6.45 25.26 21.69
N ARG A 205 7.41 24.66 20.97
CA ARG A 205 8.76 24.28 21.43
C ARG A 205 8.77 23.51 22.76
N LYS A 206 7.74 22.66 22.96
CA LYS A 206 7.54 21.91 24.21
C LYS A 206 8.03 20.48 24.17
N LEU A 207 8.25 19.93 22.97
CA LEU A 207 8.73 18.57 22.81
C LEU A 207 10.24 18.52 22.59
N ASN A 208 10.84 17.52 23.22
CA ASN A 208 12.19 17.08 22.89
C ASN A 208 12.15 15.67 22.27
N VAL A 209 13.28 15.19 21.76
CA VAL A 209 13.37 13.86 21.12
C VAL A 209 12.94 12.73 22.07
N VAL A 210 13.16 12.88 23.37
CA VAL A 210 12.80 11.88 24.39
C VAL A 210 11.28 11.76 24.52
N ASP A 211 10.58 12.90 24.60
CA ASP A 211 9.12 12.91 24.71
C ASP A 211 8.46 12.31 23.47
N THR A 212 8.96 12.59 22.28
CA THR A 212 8.48 11.99 21.03
C THR A 212 8.63 10.47 21.08
N LYS A 213 9.79 9.96 21.50
CA LYS A 213 10.05 8.53 21.59
C LYS A 213 9.14 7.82 22.61
N ILE A 214 8.93 8.44 23.76
CA ILE A 214 7.99 7.93 24.76
C ILE A 214 6.57 7.87 24.20
N TYR A 215 6.16 8.92 23.48
CA TYR A 215 4.83 8.98 22.89
C TYR A 215 4.61 7.94 21.79
N GLU A 216 5.62 7.67 20.96
CA GLU A 216 5.62 6.60 19.96
C GLU A 216 5.35 5.23 20.62
N ILE A 217 6.12 4.89 21.65
CA ILE A 217 5.97 3.63 22.38
C ILE A 217 4.61 3.56 23.08
N ALA A 218 4.19 4.65 23.75
CA ALA A 218 2.90 4.74 24.43
C ALA A 218 1.72 4.51 23.47
N SER A 219 1.83 4.99 22.24
CA SER A 219 0.80 4.87 21.20
C SER A 219 0.50 3.42 20.80
N VAL A 220 1.43 2.50 21.01
CA VAL A 220 1.31 1.08 20.65
C VAL A 220 1.15 0.16 21.87
N MET A 221 1.13 0.69 23.08
CA MET A 221 0.84 -0.10 24.27
C MET A 221 -0.62 -0.56 24.27
N TYR A 222 -0.81 -1.88 24.37
CA TYR A 222 -2.12 -2.49 24.31
C TYR A 222 -2.89 -2.32 25.62
N ALA A 223 -4.18 -2.01 25.53
CA ALA A 223 -5.11 -1.85 26.66
C ALA A 223 -4.74 -0.71 27.65
N MET A 224 -3.89 0.22 27.24
CA MET A 224 -3.62 1.45 28.00
C MET A 224 -4.07 2.68 27.21
N SER A 225 -4.51 3.73 27.91
CA SER A 225 -4.60 5.05 27.28
C SER A 225 -3.21 5.60 27.02
N ILE A 226 -3.06 6.52 26.06
CA ILE A 226 -1.75 7.12 25.77
C ILE A 226 -1.20 7.86 26.99
N THR A 227 -2.06 8.52 27.75
CA THR A 227 -1.67 9.24 28.96
C THR A 227 -1.12 8.28 30.00
N ASP A 228 -1.87 7.22 30.35
CA ASP A 228 -1.43 6.22 31.33
C ASP A 228 -0.14 5.52 30.86
N ALA A 229 -0.05 5.17 29.58
CA ALA A 229 1.14 4.54 29.00
C ALA A 229 2.35 5.48 29.06
N THR A 230 2.16 6.78 28.81
CA THR A 230 3.23 7.80 28.90
C THR A 230 3.74 7.93 30.34
N GLU A 231 2.84 8.01 31.31
CA GLU A 231 3.20 8.08 32.73
C GLU A 231 3.88 6.80 33.18
N PHE A 232 3.36 5.65 32.77
CA PHE A 232 3.96 4.34 33.03
C PHE A 232 5.40 4.29 32.51
N ILE A 233 5.63 4.64 31.23
CA ILE A 233 6.97 4.61 30.61
C ILE A 233 7.93 5.56 31.33
N LYS A 234 7.47 6.76 31.72
CA LYS A 234 8.29 7.72 32.49
C LYS A 234 8.66 7.24 33.88
N SER A 235 7.88 6.33 34.47
CA SER A 235 8.16 5.74 35.79
C SER A 235 9.06 4.51 35.75
N LEU A 236 9.39 3.97 34.57
CA LEU A 236 10.20 2.76 34.43
C LEU A 236 11.63 2.97 34.88
N ASP A 237 12.22 1.89 35.41
CA ASP A 237 13.67 1.77 35.55
C ASP A 237 14.32 1.88 34.15
N PRO A 238 15.50 2.53 34.03
CA PRO A 238 16.19 2.65 32.73
C PRO A 238 16.43 1.32 32.01
N THR A 239 16.64 0.22 32.77
CA THR A 239 16.84 -1.12 32.19
C THR A 239 15.53 -1.65 31.58
N ASP A 240 14.42 -1.50 32.29
CA ASP A 240 13.10 -1.89 31.82
C ASP A 240 12.73 -1.08 30.56
N PHE A 241 12.99 0.23 30.55
CA PHE A 241 12.80 1.07 29.39
C PHE A 241 13.68 0.62 28.20
N ALA A 242 14.94 0.28 28.42
CA ALA A 242 15.84 -0.20 27.37
C ALA A 242 15.32 -1.50 26.75
N VAL A 243 14.80 -2.43 27.56
CA VAL A 243 14.16 -3.67 27.10
C VAL A 243 12.92 -3.35 26.29
N LEU A 244 12.03 -2.51 26.80
CA LEU A 244 10.81 -2.08 26.13
C LEU A 244 11.09 -1.42 24.75
N ASN A 245 12.06 -0.50 24.73
CA ASN A 245 12.48 0.17 23.49
C ASN A 245 13.11 -0.82 22.49
N THR A 246 13.96 -1.74 22.96
CA THR A 246 14.54 -2.78 22.10
C THR A 246 13.45 -3.67 21.51
N PHE A 247 12.45 -4.00 22.31
CA PHE A 247 11.32 -4.79 21.87
C PHE A 247 10.47 -4.04 20.83
N PHE A 248 10.18 -2.76 21.07
CA PHE A 248 9.50 -1.89 20.12
C PHE A 248 10.25 -1.81 18.77
N LEU A 249 11.58 -1.67 18.81
CA LEU A 249 12.41 -1.63 17.58
C LEU A 249 12.41 -2.97 16.83
N LYS A 250 12.35 -4.10 17.54
CA LYS A 250 12.25 -5.44 16.90
C LYS A 250 10.92 -5.69 16.21
N MET A 251 9.89 -4.92 16.53
CA MET A 251 8.61 -4.98 15.83
C MET A 251 8.63 -4.22 14.49
N ASN A 252 9.74 -3.59 14.13
CA ASN A 252 9.90 -2.98 12.81
C ASN A 252 10.03 -4.07 11.76
N PHE A 253 9.06 -4.12 10.91
CA PHE A 253 9.02 -4.92 9.70
C PHE A 253 8.60 -4.03 8.54
N GLY A 254 8.70 -4.51 7.35
CA GLY A 254 8.16 -3.80 6.23
C GLY A 254 9.11 -3.67 5.06
N PHE A 255 8.71 -2.83 4.19
CA PHE A 255 9.35 -2.53 2.94
C PHE A 255 10.36 -1.42 3.11
N THR A 256 11.56 -1.60 2.57
CA THR A 256 12.56 -0.55 2.54
C THR A 256 12.57 0.15 1.18
N GLU A 257 12.92 1.43 1.16
CA GLU A 257 13.16 2.15 -0.10
C GLU A 257 14.53 1.82 -0.69
N LYS A 258 14.87 0.52 -0.70
CA LYS A 258 16.15 0.02 -1.21
C LYS A 258 15.89 -1.26 -2.01
N ALA A 259 16.54 -1.38 -3.15
CA ALA A 259 16.48 -2.57 -3.98
C ALA A 259 17.86 -3.24 -4.06
N PHE A 260 17.82 -4.57 -4.17
CA PHE A 260 19.00 -5.40 -4.37
C PHE A 260 19.15 -5.67 -5.86
N ILE A 261 20.11 -5.03 -6.50
CA ILE A 261 20.26 -5.04 -7.95
C ILE A 261 21.60 -5.67 -8.34
N LYS A 262 21.55 -6.62 -9.27
CA LYS A 262 22.74 -7.29 -9.80
C LYS A 262 23.30 -6.51 -10.99
N CYS A 263 24.64 -6.38 -11.06
CA CYS A 263 25.31 -5.79 -12.20
C CYS A 263 25.01 -6.59 -13.47
N GLU A 264 24.63 -5.91 -14.53
CA GLU A 264 24.28 -6.49 -15.83
C GLU A 264 25.50 -7.01 -16.60
N LYS A 265 26.72 -6.55 -16.24
CA LYS A 265 27.95 -7.06 -16.83
C LYS A 265 28.17 -8.51 -16.36
N GLU A 266 28.04 -9.48 -17.28
CA GLU A 266 28.10 -10.92 -16.99
C GLU A 266 29.30 -11.37 -16.16
N GLU A 267 30.50 -10.84 -16.48
CA GLU A 267 31.73 -11.17 -15.81
C GLU A 267 31.84 -10.59 -14.39
N CYS A 268 31.02 -9.59 -14.07
CA CYS A 268 31.07 -8.90 -12.77
C CYS A 268 30.24 -9.62 -11.71
N GLY A 269 28.96 -9.87 -11.99
CA GLY A 269 28.01 -10.55 -11.13
C GLY A 269 27.82 -9.91 -9.75
N TYR A 270 28.38 -8.72 -9.51
CA TYR A 270 28.30 -8.00 -8.23
C TYR A 270 26.88 -7.48 -8.01
N SER A 271 26.41 -7.57 -6.76
CA SER A 271 25.09 -7.05 -6.39
C SER A 271 25.26 -5.85 -5.47
N SER A 272 24.55 -4.78 -5.80
CA SER A 272 24.54 -3.52 -5.06
C SER A 272 23.18 -3.29 -4.40
N ILE A 273 23.19 -2.61 -3.24
CA ILE A 273 21.95 -2.11 -2.62
C ILE A 273 21.79 -0.66 -3.09
N VAL A 274 20.77 -0.42 -3.89
CA VAL A 274 20.50 0.89 -4.49
C VAL A 274 19.28 1.52 -3.81
N PRO A 275 19.36 2.79 -3.35
CA PRO A 275 18.21 3.49 -2.81
C PRO A 275 17.20 3.78 -3.94
N ILE A 276 15.93 3.50 -3.66
CA ILE A 276 14.79 3.74 -4.55
C ILE A 276 13.74 4.53 -3.77
N PRO A 277 14.03 5.78 -3.42
CA PRO A 277 13.11 6.58 -2.62
C PRO A 277 11.85 6.91 -3.41
N PHE A 278 10.73 7.02 -2.73
CA PHE A 278 9.49 7.55 -3.28
C PHE A 278 9.63 9.06 -3.45
N GLN A 279 10.21 9.45 -4.56
CA GLN A 279 10.44 10.84 -4.93
C GLN A 279 9.36 11.34 -5.89
N PRO A 280 9.23 12.65 -6.09
CA PRO A 280 8.42 13.21 -7.17
C PRO A 280 8.69 12.51 -8.50
N GLY A 281 7.63 12.10 -9.20
CA GLY A 281 7.72 11.29 -10.42
C GLY A 281 7.60 9.78 -10.18
N TYR A 282 7.60 9.30 -8.94
CA TYR A 282 7.41 7.87 -8.66
C TYR A 282 5.99 7.40 -9.02
N PHE A 283 4.97 8.14 -8.58
CA PHE A 283 3.56 7.80 -8.82
C PHE A 283 3.00 8.38 -10.11
N LEU A 284 3.70 9.32 -10.74
CA LEU A 284 3.33 9.90 -12.03
C LEU A 284 4.58 9.97 -12.91
N PRO A 285 5.02 8.84 -13.48
CA PRO A 285 6.23 8.80 -14.29
C PRO A 285 6.10 9.69 -15.51
N LYS A 286 7.13 10.46 -15.79
CA LYS A 286 7.21 11.27 -17.01
C LYS A 286 7.37 10.31 -18.20
N ILE A 287 6.31 10.17 -18.99
CA ILE A 287 6.29 9.40 -20.23
C ILE A 287 6.34 10.43 -21.35
N GLY A 288 7.51 10.73 -21.87
CA GLY A 288 7.68 11.61 -23.02
C GLY A 288 8.73 11.08 -23.97
N PRO A 289 8.68 11.44 -25.25
CA PRO A 289 9.86 11.30 -26.09
C PRO A 289 10.99 12.06 -25.40
N ASP A 290 12.14 11.44 -25.33
CA ASP A 290 13.34 12.08 -24.80
C ASP A 290 13.64 13.30 -25.67
N LEU A 291 13.19 14.49 -25.26
CA LEU A 291 13.39 15.73 -25.99
C LEU A 291 14.83 16.24 -25.84
N SER A 292 15.65 15.53 -25.07
CA SER A 292 17.06 15.86 -24.86
C SER A 292 17.95 15.62 -26.11
N ASN A 293 17.43 14.93 -27.13
CA ASN A 293 18.15 14.60 -28.36
C ASN A 293 17.62 15.36 -29.60
N GLN A 294 16.97 16.52 -29.42
CA GLN A 294 16.59 17.41 -30.53
C GLN A 294 17.45 18.70 -30.52
N ASP A 295 18.75 18.53 -30.61
CA ASP A 295 19.67 19.60 -30.99
C ASP A 295 20.42 19.19 -32.27
#